data_40a9844267fd684c1fcae4155aed23da
#
_entry.id   40a9844267fd684c1fcae4155aed23da
#
_cell.length_a   1.000
_cell.length_b   1.000
_cell.length_c   1.000
_cell.angle_alpha   90.00
_cell.angle_beta   90.00
_cell.angle_gamma   90.00
#
_symmetry.space_group_name_H-M   'P 1'
#
loop_
_entity.id
_entity.type
_entity.pdbx_description
1 polymer ?
#
loop_
_entity_poly.entity_id
_entity_poly.type
_entity_poly.pdbx_seq_one_letter_code
_entity_poly.pdbx_strand_id
1 'polypeptide(L)' 'MGRMYNIQSGDIFGRLVVIGKAADFIDPKSKKHMTQYLCQCSCPERNTVIVKAKNLVGNITRSCG' A
#
# COMPACT_ATOMS: atom_id res chain seq x y z
N MET A 1 -11.87 -16.76 0.65
CA MET A 1 -12.55 -15.72 -0.04
C MET A 1 -11.76 -14.41 -0.02
N GLY A 2 -11.35 -13.94 -1.15
CA GLY A 2 -10.57 -12.73 -1.23
C GLY A 2 -11.44 -11.48 -1.16
N ARG A 3 -10.95 -10.45 -0.49
CA ARG A 3 -11.57 -9.14 -0.55
C ARG A 3 -10.88 -8.34 -1.64
N MET A 4 -11.68 -7.70 -2.46
CA MET A 4 -11.15 -6.79 -3.45
C MET A 4 -11.05 -5.40 -2.85
N TYR A 5 -9.88 -4.81 -2.95
CA TYR A 5 -9.65 -3.45 -2.48
C TYR A 5 -9.82 -2.50 -3.65
N ASN A 6 -10.65 -1.47 -3.47
CA ASN A 6 -10.87 -0.45 -4.50
C ASN A 6 -9.81 0.65 -4.40
N ILE A 7 -8.57 0.25 -4.55
CA ILE A 7 -7.46 1.19 -4.51
C ILE A 7 -6.96 1.43 -5.93
N GLN A 8 -6.87 2.69 -6.32
CA GLN A 8 -6.43 3.08 -7.65
C GLN A 8 -5.26 4.05 -7.55
N SER A 9 -4.49 4.15 -8.62
CA SER A 9 -3.42 5.14 -8.66
C SER A 9 -4.01 6.54 -8.52
N GLY A 10 -3.38 7.36 -7.68
CA GLY A 10 -3.89 8.68 -7.37
C GLY A 10 -4.69 8.75 -6.07
N ASP A 11 -5.07 7.61 -5.51
CA ASP A 11 -5.77 7.60 -4.22
C ASP A 11 -4.84 8.11 -3.12
N ILE A 12 -5.41 8.81 -2.16
CA ILE A 12 -4.66 9.42 -1.07
C ILE A 12 -5.06 8.77 0.24
N PHE A 13 -4.06 8.29 0.99
CA PHE A 13 -4.25 7.71 2.31
C PHE A 13 -3.33 8.45 3.29
N GLY A 14 -3.90 9.41 4.02
CA GLY A 14 -3.10 10.26 4.88
C GLY A 14 -2.11 11.08 4.07
N ARG A 15 -0.81 10.83 4.26
CA ARG A 15 0.23 11.52 3.51
C ARG A 15 0.76 10.69 2.34
N LEU A 16 0.17 9.52 2.10
CA LEU A 16 0.61 8.64 1.04
C LEU A 16 -0.31 8.78 -0.16
N VAL A 17 0.30 8.85 -1.34
CA VAL A 17 -0.42 8.87 -2.61
C VAL A 17 -0.07 7.59 -3.34
N VAL A 18 -1.09 6.83 -3.73
CA VAL A 18 -0.88 5.58 -4.45
C VAL A 18 -0.40 5.89 -5.87
N ILE A 19 0.78 5.36 -6.21
CA ILE A 19 1.34 5.52 -7.56
C ILE A 19 0.84 4.39 -8.45
N GLY A 20 0.81 3.17 -7.90
CA GLY A 20 0.37 2.01 -8.66
C GLY A 20 0.46 0.76 -7.81
N LYS A 21 0.16 -0.36 -8.42
CA LYS A 21 0.23 -1.65 -7.73
C LYS A 21 1.66 -2.15 -7.70
N ALA A 22 2.13 -2.57 -6.54
CA ALA A 22 3.45 -3.19 -6.40
C ALA A 22 3.32 -4.71 -6.54
N ALA A 23 4.46 -5.40 -6.51
CA ALA A 23 4.46 -6.86 -6.54
C ALA A 23 3.80 -7.40 -5.28
N ASP A 24 3.06 -8.51 -5.44
CA ASP A 24 2.40 -9.13 -4.31
C ASP A 24 3.44 -9.68 -3.33
N PHE A 25 3.13 -9.51 -2.04
CA PHE A 25 3.94 -10.13 -1.00
C PHE A 25 3.48 -11.56 -0.81
N ILE A 26 4.42 -12.50 -0.78
CA ILE A 26 4.12 -13.91 -0.56
C ILE A 26 4.65 -14.29 0.81
N ASP A 27 3.73 -14.68 1.71
CA ASP A 27 4.10 -15.12 3.05
C ASP A 27 4.81 -16.47 2.96
N PRO A 28 6.06 -16.58 3.44
CA PRO A 28 6.80 -17.84 3.37
C PRO A 28 6.19 -18.95 4.22
N LYS A 29 5.42 -18.60 5.24
CA LYS A 29 4.83 -19.60 6.13
C LYS A 29 3.51 -20.14 5.60
N SER A 30 2.61 -19.25 5.22
CA SER A 30 1.28 -19.64 4.77
C SER A 30 1.14 -19.66 3.26
N LYS A 31 2.14 -19.14 2.55
CA LYS A 31 2.15 -19.00 1.09
C LYS A 31 0.96 -18.23 0.56
N LYS A 32 0.43 -17.32 1.38
CA LYS A 32 -0.66 -16.44 0.97
C LYS A 32 -0.12 -15.24 0.22
N HIS A 33 -0.88 -14.84 -0.79
CA HIS A 33 -0.55 -13.64 -1.56
C HIS A 33 -1.23 -12.44 -0.94
N MET A 34 -0.47 -11.38 -0.71
CA MET A 34 -1.00 -10.14 -0.17
C MET A 34 -0.77 -9.02 -1.17
N THR A 35 -1.84 -8.31 -1.50
CA THR A 35 -1.76 -7.19 -2.43
C THR A 35 -1.03 -6.02 -1.78
N GLN A 36 -0.06 -5.47 -2.51
CA GLN A 36 0.70 -4.31 -2.08
C GLN A 36 0.60 -3.20 -3.12
N TYR A 37 0.78 -1.98 -2.67
CA TYR A 37 0.75 -0.81 -3.55
C TYR A 37 1.98 0.04 -3.32
N LEU A 38 2.49 0.60 -4.42
CA LEU A 38 3.58 1.56 -4.35
C LEU A 38 2.97 2.92 -4.07
N CYS A 39 3.43 3.54 -2.99
CA CYS A 39 2.91 4.83 -2.56
C CYS A 39 4.06 5.82 -2.43
N GLN A 40 3.76 7.08 -2.66
CA GLN A 40 4.70 8.17 -2.47
C GLN A 40 4.23 9.05 -1.32
N CYS A 41 5.12 9.31 -0.38
CA CYS A 41 4.83 10.21 0.73
C CYS A 41 4.82 11.66 0.24
N SER A 42 3.90 12.47 0.76
CA SER A 42 3.82 13.89 0.41
C SER A 42 4.81 14.74 1.19
N CYS A 43 5.69 14.11 1.98
CA CYS A 43 6.73 14.85 2.70
C CYS A 43 7.72 15.47 1.71
N PRO A 44 8.53 16.45 2.18
CA PRO A 44 9.49 17.13 1.28
C PRO A 44 10.47 16.20 0.58
N GLU A 45 10.78 15.06 1.20
CA GLU A 45 11.69 14.07 0.63
C GLU A 45 11.04 13.21 -0.43
N ARG A 46 9.71 13.14 -0.44
CA ARG A 46 8.93 12.37 -1.41
C ARG A 46 9.39 10.92 -1.52
N ASN A 47 9.61 10.29 -0.39
CA ASN A 47 10.02 8.90 -0.36
C ASN A 47 8.91 7.99 -0.88
N THR A 48 9.31 6.95 -1.61
CA THR A 48 8.36 5.91 -2.04
C THR A 48 8.45 4.73 -1.10
N VAL A 49 7.29 4.14 -0.81
CA VAL A 49 7.21 2.98 0.08
C VAL A 49 6.21 1.99 -0.49
N ILE A 50 6.41 0.73 -0.18
CA ILE A 50 5.46 -0.32 -0.56
C ILE A 50 4.63 -0.65 0.67
N VAL A 51 3.31 -0.54 0.54
CA VAL A 51 2.38 -0.72 1.65
C VAL A 51 1.35 -1.76 1.28
N LYS A 52 1.03 -2.64 2.23
CA LYS A 52 0.00 -3.64 2.03
C LYS A 52 -1.37 -2.96 1.94
N ALA A 53 -2.21 -3.45 1.04
CA ALA A 53 -3.53 -2.86 0.83
C ALA A 53 -4.34 -2.80 2.12
N LYS A 54 -4.29 -3.85 2.93
CA LYS A 54 -5.03 -3.86 4.19
C LYS A 54 -4.58 -2.77 5.16
N ASN A 55 -3.30 -2.40 5.10
CA ASN A 55 -2.78 -1.33 5.94
C ASN A 55 -3.25 0.04 5.48
N LEU A 56 -3.42 0.20 4.19
CA LEU A 56 -3.96 1.44 3.63
C LEU A 56 -5.42 1.64 4.01
N VAL A 57 -6.26 0.64 3.74
CA VAL A 57 -7.69 0.76 4.02
C VAL A 57 -8.00 0.76 5.52
N GLY A 58 -7.12 0.16 6.32
CA GLY A 58 -7.28 0.17 7.77
C GLY A 58 -6.69 1.39 8.45
N ASN A 59 -6.13 2.33 7.70
CA ASN A 59 -5.48 3.54 8.22
C ASN A 59 -4.33 3.23 9.19
N ILE A 60 -3.69 2.07 9.02
CA ILE A 60 -2.56 1.68 9.86
C ILE A 60 -1.31 2.42 9.41
N THR A 61 -1.09 2.53 8.10
CA THR A 61 0.04 3.23 7.53
C THR A 61 -0.45 4.48 6.81
N ARG A 62 -0.01 5.65 7.29
CA ARG A 62 -0.42 6.95 6.72
C ARG A 62 0.73 7.77 6.20
N SER A 63 1.96 7.36 6.45
CA SER A 63 3.13 8.12 6.06
C SER A 63 4.29 7.19 5.82
N CYS A 64 5.39 7.74 5.35
CA CYS A 64 6.59 6.96 5.06
C CYS A 64 7.42 6.61 6.32
N GLY A 65 6.97 7.01 7.45
CA GLY A 65 7.70 6.69 8.66
C GLY A 65 7.37 7.53 9.84
#